data_0069f7a4ee9931c058d6fe13d5c2446c
#
_entry.id   0069f7a4ee9931c058d6fe13d5c2446c
#
_cell.length_a   1.000
_cell.length_b   1.000
_cell.length_c   1.000
_cell.angle_alpha   90.00
_cell.angle_beta   90.00
_cell.angle_gamma   90.00
#
_symmetry.space_group_name_H-M   'P 1'
#
loop_
_entity.id
_entity.type
_entity.pdbx_description
1 polymer ?
#
loop_
_entity_poly.entity_id
_entity_poly.type
_entity_poly.pdbx_seq_one_letter_code
_entity_poly.pdbx_strand_id
1 'polypeptide(L)'
;MPFQSQQLRSWISDYPEAIAALLCAVLTLSGWLALNGHWLGGGIWILLAAYVIGGYESTREGLSTLWQEHELDVDLLMIIAALGAAILGLWQQQYYLLVDGAVLILIFAISGALEGIAMKRTERNIRSLMQLTSDTARRLQAGQEQSVAIQQLKVGDLILVKPGELIPADGLLQEGESTVNQASITGESIPVE
;
A
#
# COMPACT_ATOMS: atom_id res chain seq x y z
N MET A 1 11.48 17.49 20.92
CA MET A 1 10.31 16.97 20.19
C MET A 1 10.65 16.53 18.73
N PRO A 2 11.69 15.72 18.48
CA PRO A 2 12.02 15.24 17.13
C PRO A 2 11.33 13.91 16.74
N PHE A 3 10.75 13.20 17.70
CA PHE A 3 10.18 11.87 17.46
C PHE A 3 8.87 11.87 16.65
N GLN A 4 8.06 12.93 16.79
CA GLN A 4 6.79 13.07 16.07
C GLN A 4 6.97 13.43 14.58
N SER A 5 8.04 14.13 14.23
CA SER A 5 8.30 14.55 12.85
C SER A 5 8.83 13.42 11.96
N GLN A 6 9.50 12.42 12.52
CA GLN A 6 9.96 11.25 11.79
C GLN A 6 8.81 10.27 11.52
N GLN A 7 7.91 10.06 12.47
CA GLN A 7 6.72 9.22 12.27
C GLN A 7 5.75 9.82 11.25
N LEU A 8 5.56 11.14 11.26
CA LEU A 8 4.76 11.82 10.24
C LEU A 8 5.39 11.72 8.84
N ARG A 9 6.70 11.84 8.72
CA ARG A 9 7.40 11.68 7.43
C ARG A 9 7.31 10.26 6.88
N SER A 10 7.44 9.25 7.71
CA SER A 10 7.28 7.86 7.28
C SER A 10 5.83 7.56 6.87
N TRP A 11 4.86 8.09 7.61
CA TRP A 11 3.45 7.92 7.27
C TRP A 11 3.07 8.61 5.95
N ILE A 12 3.64 9.80 5.69
CA ILE A 12 3.47 10.54 4.44
C ILE A 12 4.04 9.77 3.23
N SER A 13 5.19 9.13 3.40
CA SER A 13 5.79 8.32 2.32
C SER A 13 5.07 6.99 2.10
N ASP A 14 4.42 6.45 3.15
CA ASP A 14 3.75 5.16 3.09
C ASP A 14 2.33 5.22 2.49
N TYR A 15 1.66 6.39 2.56
CA TYR A 15 0.26 6.54 2.14
C TYR A 15 0.02 7.82 1.32
N PRO A 16 0.63 7.96 0.12
CA PRO A 16 0.47 9.15 -0.72
C PRO A 16 -0.98 9.37 -1.17
N GLU A 17 -1.73 8.31 -1.43
CA GLU A 17 -3.13 8.33 -1.82
C GLU A 17 -4.03 8.95 -0.73
N ALA A 18 -3.81 8.58 0.54
CA ALA A 18 -4.57 9.13 1.66
C ALA A 18 -4.33 10.63 1.83
N ILE A 19 -3.12 11.11 1.54
CA ILE A 19 -2.80 12.54 1.58
C ILE A 19 -3.45 13.27 0.42
N ALA A 20 -3.42 12.70 -0.78
CA ALA A 20 -4.10 13.27 -1.94
C ALA A 20 -5.60 13.38 -1.71
N ALA A 21 -6.25 12.36 -1.13
CA ALA A 21 -7.66 12.38 -0.76
C ALA A 21 -7.97 13.47 0.29
N LEU A 22 -7.12 13.61 1.31
CA LEU A 22 -7.30 14.62 2.35
C LEU A 22 -7.11 16.04 1.79
N LEU A 23 -6.13 16.27 0.95
CA LEU A 23 -5.92 17.55 0.26
C LEU A 23 -7.11 17.86 -0.67
N CYS A 24 -7.59 16.87 -1.42
CA CYS A 24 -8.76 17.00 -2.27
C CYS A 24 -9.99 17.42 -1.44
N ALA A 25 -10.20 16.81 -0.26
CA ALA A 25 -11.31 17.15 0.64
C ALA A 25 -11.23 18.60 1.12
N VAL A 26 -10.04 19.04 1.57
CA VAL A 26 -9.83 20.42 2.03
C VAL A 26 -10.04 21.42 0.91
N LEU A 27 -9.54 21.13 -0.30
CA LEU A 27 -9.70 21.99 -1.46
C LEU A 27 -11.16 22.04 -1.93
N THR A 28 -11.87 20.93 -1.96
CA THR A 28 -13.29 20.89 -2.33
C THR A 28 -14.13 21.70 -1.34
N LEU A 29 -13.90 21.51 -0.05
CA LEU A 29 -14.63 22.25 0.99
C LEU A 29 -14.31 23.77 0.93
N SER A 30 -13.03 24.14 0.80
CA SER A 30 -12.63 25.54 0.71
C SER A 30 -13.10 26.21 -0.57
N GLY A 31 -13.10 25.49 -1.69
CA GLY A 31 -13.65 25.98 -2.97
C GLY A 31 -15.15 26.21 -2.89
N TRP A 32 -15.91 25.29 -2.29
CA TRP A 32 -17.34 25.46 -2.05
C TRP A 32 -17.65 26.66 -1.15
N LEU A 33 -16.89 26.83 -0.05
CA LEU A 33 -17.03 28.00 0.84
C LEU A 33 -16.71 29.31 0.12
N ALA A 34 -15.68 29.33 -0.71
CA ALA A 34 -15.28 30.51 -1.49
C ALA A 34 -16.38 30.92 -2.49
N LEU A 35 -17.00 29.95 -3.16
CA LEU A 35 -18.13 30.21 -4.07
C LEU A 35 -19.34 30.79 -3.33
N ASN A 36 -19.70 30.26 -2.16
CA ASN A 36 -20.77 30.78 -1.33
C ASN A 36 -20.44 32.16 -0.72
N GLY A 37 -19.17 32.46 -0.49
CA GLY A 37 -18.70 33.75 -0.01
C GLY A 37 -18.55 34.83 -1.09
N HIS A 38 -19.10 34.61 -2.29
CA HIS A 38 -19.01 35.51 -3.44
C HIS A 38 -17.61 35.76 -4.01
N TRP A 39 -16.61 34.92 -3.64
CA TRP A 39 -15.26 34.98 -4.22
C TRP A 39 -15.14 33.98 -5.39
N LEU A 40 -15.90 34.25 -6.46
CA LEU A 40 -16.06 33.35 -7.62
C LEU A 40 -14.74 32.95 -8.26
N GLY A 41 -13.85 33.92 -8.52
CA GLY A 41 -12.57 33.65 -9.16
C GLY A 41 -11.69 32.69 -8.35
N GLY A 42 -11.55 32.94 -7.05
CA GLY A 42 -10.76 32.08 -6.15
C GLY A 42 -11.36 30.69 -6.00
N GLY A 43 -12.69 30.60 -5.82
CA GLY A 43 -13.39 29.34 -5.66
C GLY A 43 -13.22 28.39 -6.85
N ILE A 44 -13.29 28.90 -8.08
CA ILE A 44 -13.09 28.11 -9.30
C ILE A 44 -11.68 27.54 -9.36
N TRP A 45 -10.64 28.32 -9.11
CA TRP A 45 -9.26 27.86 -9.15
C TRP A 45 -8.96 26.81 -8.07
N ILE A 46 -9.52 26.98 -6.87
CA ILE A 46 -9.39 26.02 -5.78
C ILE A 46 -10.06 24.69 -6.16
N LEU A 47 -11.25 24.71 -6.75
CA LEU A 47 -11.92 23.49 -7.21
C LEU A 47 -11.15 22.82 -8.35
N LEU A 48 -10.64 23.57 -9.32
CA LEU A 48 -9.80 23.01 -10.38
C LEU A 48 -8.53 22.33 -9.81
N ALA A 49 -7.93 22.91 -8.77
CA ALA A 49 -6.82 22.27 -8.08
C ALA A 49 -7.25 20.96 -7.39
N ALA A 50 -8.47 20.89 -6.81
CA ALA A 50 -9.02 19.67 -6.25
C ALA A 50 -9.20 18.57 -7.33
N TYR A 51 -9.67 18.93 -8.53
CA TYR A 51 -9.79 18.02 -9.67
C TYR A 51 -8.43 17.42 -10.07
N VAL A 52 -7.39 18.25 -10.14
CA VAL A 52 -6.05 17.79 -10.53
C VAL A 52 -5.46 16.88 -9.47
N ILE A 53 -5.51 17.29 -8.19
CA ILE A 53 -4.88 16.52 -7.10
C ILE A 53 -5.64 15.22 -6.83
N GLY A 54 -6.97 15.27 -6.75
CA GLY A 54 -7.79 14.09 -6.47
C GLY A 54 -7.94 13.14 -7.66
N GLY A 55 -7.95 13.67 -8.89
CA GLY A 55 -8.11 12.89 -10.11
C GLY A 55 -6.83 12.35 -10.73
N TYR A 56 -5.66 12.74 -10.23
CA TYR A 56 -4.36 12.38 -10.84
C TYR A 56 -4.13 10.87 -10.87
N GLU A 57 -4.31 10.20 -9.74
CA GLU A 57 -4.06 8.77 -9.59
C GLU A 57 -5.06 7.96 -10.45
N SER A 58 -6.37 8.21 -10.29
CA SER A 58 -7.41 7.54 -11.07
C SER A 58 -7.28 7.79 -12.58
N THR A 59 -6.83 8.99 -12.98
CA THR A 59 -6.57 9.28 -14.40
C THR A 59 -5.39 8.43 -14.92
N ARG A 60 -4.33 8.33 -14.16
CA ARG A 60 -3.13 7.56 -14.53
C ARG A 60 -3.45 6.07 -14.62
N GLU A 61 -4.16 5.53 -13.65
CA GLU A 61 -4.55 4.12 -13.61
C GLU A 61 -5.53 3.79 -14.73
N GLY A 62 -6.62 4.55 -14.86
CA GLY A 62 -7.61 4.34 -15.90
C GLY A 62 -7.04 4.47 -17.33
N LEU A 63 -6.09 5.39 -17.54
CA LEU A 63 -5.42 5.53 -18.83
C LEU A 63 -4.46 4.36 -19.12
N SER A 64 -3.78 3.86 -18.07
CA SER A 64 -2.91 2.69 -18.14
C SER A 64 -3.70 1.43 -18.51
N THR A 65 -4.84 1.19 -17.88
CA THR A 65 -5.73 0.06 -18.14
C THR A 65 -6.28 0.12 -19.55
N LEU A 66 -6.72 1.30 -20.00
CA LEU A 66 -7.21 1.50 -21.36
C LEU A 66 -6.14 1.15 -22.42
N TRP A 67 -4.87 1.52 -22.19
CA TRP A 67 -3.80 1.26 -23.16
C TRP A 67 -3.27 -0.18 -23.13
N GLN A 68 -3.28 -0.83 -21.98
CA GLN A 68 -2.72 -2.18 -21.82
C GLN A 68 -3.77 -3.27 -22.03
N GLU A 69 -4.97 -3.07 -21.51
CA GLU A 69 -6.02 -4.08 -21.47
C GLU A 69 -7.13 -3.84 -22.49
N HIS A 70 -7.17 -2.63 -23.08
CA HIS A 70 -8.22 -2.19 -24.01
C HIS A 70 -9.63 -2.23 -23.41
N GLU A 71 -9.71 -2.13 -22.07
CA GLU A 71 -10.95 -2.09 -21.32
C GLU A 71 -11.20 -0.69 -20.76
N LEU A 72 -12.48 -0.29 -20.75
CA LEU A 72 -12.92 0.95 -20.10
C LEU A 72 -13.12 0.69 -18.62
N ASP A 73 -12.20 1.21 -17.83
CA ASP A 73 -12.31 1.15 -16.38
C ASP A 73 -13.32 2.15 -15.84
N VAL A 74 -13.93 1.81 -14.68
CA VAL A 74 -14.89 2.67 -13.97
C VAL A 74 -14.26 4.01 -13.60
N ASP A 75 -12.97 4.01 -13.24
CA ASP A 75 -12.23 5.22 -12.87
C ASP A 75 -12.13 6.20 -14.05
N LEU A 76 -11.88 5.71 -15.25
CA LEU A 76 -11.84 6.54 -16.44
C LEU A 76 -13.20 7.14 -16.78
N LEU A 77 -14.27 6.34 -16.65
CA LEU A 77 -15.65 6.82 -16.88
C LEU A 77 -16.03 7.92 -15.88
N MET A 78 -15.62 7.77 -14.65
CA MET A 78 -15.87 8.74 -13.58
C MET A 78 -15.12 10.06 -13.85
N ILE A 79 -13.86 9.99 -14.25
CA ILE A 79 -13.08 11.19 -14.63
C ILE A 79 -13.74 11.93 -15.79
N ILE A 80 -14.21 11.21 -16.82
CA ILE A 80 -14.94 11.78 -17.95
C ILE A 80 -16.22 12.48 -17.47
N ALA A 81 -16.98 11.84 -16.57
CA ALA A 81 -18.20 12.42 -16.00
C ALA A 81 -17.90 13.69 -15.18
N ALA A 82 -16.87 13.66 -14.32
CA ALA A 82 -16.45 14.80 -13.53
C ALA A 82 -15.98 15.97 -14.40
N LEU A 83 -15.17 15.70 -15.44
CA LEU A 83 -14.76 16.72 -16.40
C LEU A 83 -15.94 17.28 -17.19
N GLY A 84 -16.90 16.43 -17.58
CA GLY A 84 -18.13 16.86 -18.22
C GLY A 84 -18.93 17.81 -17.32
N ALA A 85 -19.09 17.50 -16.04
CA ALA A 85 -19.74 18.37 -15.07
C ALA A 85 -18.99 19.72 -14.93
N ALA A 86 -17.66 19.69 -14.89
CA ALA A 86 -16.84 20.90 -14.84
C ALA A 86 -17.02 21.79 -16.06
N ILE A 87 -16.97 21.22 -17.27
CA ILE A 87 -17.15 21.95 -18.54
C ILE A 87 -18.54 22.56 -18.60
N LEU A 88 -19.60 21.79 -18.27
CA LEU A 88 -20.97 22.28 -18.26
C LEU A 88 -21.16 23.38 -17.21
N GLY A 89 -20.60 23.21 -16.02
CA GLY A 89 -20.65 24.18 -14.95
C GLY A 89 -20.01 25.54 -15.33
N LEU A 90 -18.88 25.50 -16.02
CA LEU A 90 -18.22 26.69 -16.53
C LEU A 90 -19.00 27.34 -17.69
N TRP A 91 -19.52 26.54 -18.63
CA TRP A 91 -20.25 27.04 -19.80
C TRP A 91 -21.57 27.69 -19.41
N GLN A 92 -22.35 27.01 -18.54
CA GLN A 92 -23.66 27.49 -18.12
C GLN A 92 -23.60 28.49 -16.96
N GLN A 93 -22.39 28.81 -16.45
CA GLN A 93 -22.17 29.60 -15.24
C GLN A 93 -22.86 29.03 -14.00
N GLN A 94 -23.06 27.73 -14.00
CA GLN A 94 -23.68 26.98 -12.90
C GLN A 94 -22.57 26.30 -12.05
N TYR A 95 -21.90 27.10 -11.22
CA TYR A 95 -20.70 26.70 -10.50
C TYR A 95 -20.91 25.56 -9.49
N TYR A 96 -22.16 25.25 -9.10
CA TYR A 96 -22.44 24.07 -8.28
C TYR A 96 -22.15 22.75 -9.01
N LEU A 97 -22.28 22.69 -10.35
CA LEU A 97 -21.88 21.52 -11.13
C LEU A 97 -20.35 21.24 -11.02
N LEU A 98 -19.57 22.31 -10.86
CA LEU A 98 -18.13 22.18 -10.59
C LEU A 98 -17.89 21.54 -9.22
N VAL A 99 -18.69 21.91 -8.22
CA VAL A 99 -18.62 21.31 -6.88
C VAL A 99 -19.04 19.86 -6.91
N ASP A 100 -20.12 19.52 -7.61
CA ASP A 100 -20.61 18.15 -7.73
C ASP A 100 -19.56 17.21 -8.34
N GLY A 101 -18.88 17.66 -9.41
CA GLY A 101 -17.79 16.90 -9.99
C GLY A 101 -16.55 16.79 -9.08
N ALA A 102 -16.24 17.84 -8.29
CA ALA A 102 -15.17 17.76 -7.31
C ALA A 102 -15.52 16.79 -6.16
N VAL A 103 -16.78 16.74 -5.73
CA VAL A 103 -17.25 15.76 -4.73
C VAL A 103 -17.17 14.34 -5.29
N LEU A 104 -17.51 14.15 -6.57
CA LEU A 104 -17.38 12.85 -7.23
C LEU A 104 -15.92 12.37 -7.20
N ILE A 105 -14.96 13.21 -7.60
CA ILE A 105 -13.54 12.89 -7.54
C ILE A 105 -13.08 12.61 -6.10
N LEU A 106 -13.56 13.39 -5.13
CA LEU A 106 -13.25 13.18 -3.72
C LEU A 106 -13.69 11.80 -3.21
N ILE A 107 -14.91 11.36 -3.58
CA ILE A 107 -15.40 10.04 -3.17
C ILE A 107 -14.48 8.93 -3.70
N PHE A 108 -14.07 9.02 -4.95
CA PHE A 108 -13.16 8.04 -5.55
C PHE A 108 -11.74 8.13 -4.98
N ALA A 109 -11.23 9.32 -4.73
CA ALA A 109 -9.93 9.48 -4.06
C ALA A 109 -9.92 8.86 -2.65
N ILE A 110 -11.03 8.98 -1.91
CA ILE A 110 -11.18 8.29 -0.60
C ILE A 110 -11.25 6.78 -0.79
N SER A 111 -11.98 6.29 -1.80
CA SER A 111 -12.09 4.86 -2.10
C SER A 111 -10.73 4.25 -2.42
N GLY A 112 -9.96 4.85 -3.32
CA GLY A 112 -8.61 4.42 -3.67
C GLY A 112 -7.65 4.43 -2.48
N ALA A 113 -7.72 5.48 -1.65
CA ALA A 113 -6.93 5.55 -0.42
C ALA A 113 -7.25 4.40 0.57
N LEU A 114 -8.52 4.05 0.72
CA LEU A 114 -8.94 2.92 1.56
C LEU A 114 -8.50 1.58 0.99
N GLU A 115 -8.59 1.41 -0.31
CA GLU A 115 -8.12 0.22 -1.03
C GLU A 115 -6.62 0.04 -0.87
N GLY A 116 -5.81 1.09 -1.08
CA GLY A 116 -4.37 1.08 -0.87
C GLY A 116 -3.98 0.71 0.56
N ILE A 117 -4.70 1.21 1.56
CA ILE A 117 -4.50 0.84 2.98
C ILE A 117 -4.83 -0.65 3.21
N ALA A 118 -5.92 -1.15 2.64
CA ALA A 118 -6.33 -2.54 2.77
C ALA A 118 -5.32 -3.49 2.11
N MET A 119 -4.85 -3.16 0.92
CA MET A 119 -3.86 -3.93 0.16
C MET A 119 -2.53 -4.04 0.93
N LYS A 120 -2.01 -2.93 1.45
CA LYS A 120 -0.77 -2.91 2.26
C LYS A 120 -0.90 -3.74 3.54
N ARG A 121 -2.08 -3.79 4.16
CA ARG A 121 -2.33 -4.68 5.31
C ARG A 121 -2.26 -6.15 4.91
N THR A 122 -2.86 -6.50 3.78
CA THR A 122 -2.84 -7.87 3.24
C THR A 122 -1.41 -8.31 2.91
N GLU A 123 -0.63 -7.48 2.24
CA GLU A 123 0.79 -7.76 1.94
C GLU A 123 1.63 -7.98 3.20
N ARG A 124 1.44 -7.16 4.24
CA ARG A 124 2.15 -7.33 5.52
C ARG A 124 1.81 -8.67 6.18
N ASN A 125 0.55 -9.06 6.16
CA ASN A 125 0.13 -10.34 6.72
C ASN A 125 0.72 -11.52 5.96
N ILE A 126 0.73 -11.47 4.63
CA ILE A 126 1.37 -12.50 3.79
C ILE A 126 2.88 -12.55 4.04
N ARG A 127 3.55 -11.40 4.09
CA ARG A 127 4.98 -11.34 4.39
C ARG A 127 5.32 -11.90 5.77
N SER A 128 4.50 -11.65 6.79
CA SER A 128 4.71 -12.21 8.12
C SER A 128 4.60 -13.73 8.14
N LEU A 129 3.74 -14.32 7.31
CA LEU A 129 3.65 -15.77 7.14
C LEU A 129 4.85 -16.34 6.36
N MET A 130 5.36 -15.60 5.38
CA MET A 130 6.56 -16.00 4.63
C MET A 130 7.87 -15.84 5.41
N GLN A 131 7.90 -14.99 6.44
CA GLN A 131 9.05 -14.85 7.36
C GLN A 131 9.25 -16.05 8.31
N LEU A 132 8.40 -17.07 8.24
CA LEU A 132 8.63 -18.36 8.89
C LEU A 132 9.76 -19.17 8.23
N THR A 133 10.34 -18.68 7.13
CA THR A 133 11.52 -19.28 6.51
C THR A 133 12.74 -18.44 6.85
N SER A 134 13.76 -19.05 7.46
CA SER A 134 15.03 -18.36 7.73
C SER A 134 15.77 -18.13 6.42
N ASP A 135 16.21 -16.91 6.14
CA ASP A 135 17.01 -16.60 4.93
C ASP A 135 18.49 -17.03 5.07
N THR A 136 18.93 -17.32 6.29
CA THR A 136 20.31 -17.66 6.60
C THR A 136 20.40 -18.89 7.49
N ALA A 137 21.48 -19.64 7.32
CA ALA A 137 21.83 -20.79 8.16
C ALA A 137 23.22 -20.61 8.76
N ARG A 138 23.44 -21.19 9.94
CA ARG A 138 24.77 -21.26 10.56
C ARG A 138 25.44 -22.55 10.13
N ARG A 139 26.37 -22.46 9.18
CA ARG A 139 27.18 -23.59 8.76
C ARG A 139 28.42 -23.72 9.67
N LEU A 140 28.67 -24.93 10.12
CA LEU A 140 29.91 -25.30 10.84
C LEU A 140 30.93 -25.76 9.83
N GLN A 141 32.03 -24.98 9.69
CA GLN A 141 33.15 -25.36 8.82
C GLN A 141 34.44 -25.24 9.62
N ALA A 142 35.20 -26.35 9.71
CA ALA A 142 36.43 -26.42 10.49
C ALA A 142 36.31 -25.97 11.96
N GLY A 143 35.15 -26.20 12.59
CA GLY A 143 34.87 -25.82 13.99
C GLY A 143 34.49 -24.34 14.19
N GLN A 144 34.31 -23.58 13.11
CA GLN A 144 33.86 -22.19 13.17
C GLN A 144 32.45 -22.04 12.63
N GLU A 145 31.64 -21.24 13.34
CA GLU A 145 30.27 -20.87 12.90
C GLU A 145 30.38 -19.79 11.81
N GLN A 146 29.78 -20.04 10.65
CA GLN A 146 29.67 -19.10 9.55
C GLN A 146 28.22 -18.93 9.16
N SER A 147 27.70 -17.70 9.18
CA SER A 147 26.38 -17.39 8.65
C SER A 147 26.42 -17.37 7.12
N VAL A 148 25.63 -18.23 6.48
CA VAL A 148 25.53 -18.35 5.02
C VAL A 148 24.09 -18.24 4.59
N ALA A 149 23.84 -17.75 3.39
CA ALA A 149 22.50 -17.78 2.81
C ALA A 149 22.04 -19.24 2.56
N ILE A 150 20.77 -19.55 2.78
CA ILE A 150 20.24 -20.92 2.60
C ILE A 150 20.54 -21.46 1.21
N GLN A 151 20.46 -20.60 0.18
CA GLN A 151 20.74 -20.95 -1.21
C GLN A 151 22.19 -21.41 -1.46
N GLN A 152 23.12 -21.13 -0.52
CA GLN A 152 24.52 -21.53 -0.59
C GLN A 152 24.81 -22.84 0.14
N LEU A 153 23.82 -23.39 0.86
CA LEU A 153 23.92 -24.70 1.51
C LEU A 153 24.02 -25.81 0.46
N LYS A 154 24.86 -26.79 0.76
CA LYS A 154 25.04 -27.97 -0.06
C LYS A 154 24.75 -29.22 0.76
N VAL A 155 24.35 -30.28 0.08
CA VAL A 155 24.15 -31.59 0.71
C VAL A 155 25.49 -32.02 1.32
N GLY A 156 25.46 -32.34 2.62
CA GLY A 156 26.64 -32.71 3.42
C GLY A 156 27.20 -31.56 4.26
N ASP A 157 26.69 -30.34 4.15
CA ASP A 157 27.04 -29.26 5.05
C ASP A 157 26.48 -29.52 6.47
N LEU A 158 27.30 -29.29 7.48
CA LEU A 158 26.86 -29.36 8.88
C LEU A 158 26.36 -27.99 9.31
N ILE A 159 25.11 -27.94 9.81
CA ILE A 159 24.49 -26.69 10.28
C ILE A 159 24.21 -26.77 11.78
N LEU A 160 24.34 -25.64 12.44
CA LEU A 160 24.02 -25.49 13.87
C LEU A 160 22.68 -24.76 14.01
N VAL A 161 21.72 -25.37 14.71
CA VAL A 161 20.42 -24.78 15.04
C VAL A 161 20.34 -24.64 16.56
N LYS A 162 20.10 -23.42 17.04
CA LYS A 162 19.99 -23.14 18.48
C LYS A 162 18.51 -23.21 18.91
N PRO A 163 18.24 -23.45 20.21
CA PRO A 163 16.87 -23.43 20.72
C PRO A 163 16.13 -22.14 20.36
N GLY A 164 14.90 -22.27 19.85
CA GLY A 164 14.09 -21.15 19.38
C GLY A 164 14.37 -20.67 17.97
N GLU A 165 15.34 -21.25 17.25
CA GLU A 165 15.60 -20.97 15.85
C GLU A 165 14.82 -21.91 14.91
N LEU A 166 14.57 -21.44 13.69
CA LEU A 166 13.96 -22.24 12.65
C LEU A 166 15.01 -23.17 12.02
N ILE A 167 14.63 -24.40 11.75
CA ILE A 167 15.45 -25.34 10.97
C ILE A 167 15.43 -24.87 9.51
N PRO A 168 16.59 -24.47 8.93
CA PRO A 168 16.61 -23.75 7.66
C PRO A 168 16.48 -24.64 6.43
N ALA A 169 16.72 -25.94 6.55
CA ALA A 169 16.66 -26.90 5.45
C ALA A 169 16.41 -28.31 6.00
N ASP A 170 15.95 -29.20 5.13
CA ASP A 170 15.81 -30.62 5.46
C ASP A 170 17.18 -31.23 5.74
N GLY A 171 17.25 -32.06 6.76
CA GLY A 171 18.52 -32.69 7.17
C GLY A 171 18.34 -33.85 8.13
N LEU A 172 19.48 -34.40 8.54
CA LEU A 172 19.55 -35.46 9.54
C LEU A 172 20.21 -34.92 10.79
N LEU A 173 19.60 -35.20 11.95
CA LEU A 173 20.20 -34.85 13.23
C LEU A 173 21.47 -35.71 13.45
N GLN A 174 22.60 -35.02 13.60
CA GLN A 174 23.88 -35.67 13.84
C GLN A 174 24.19 -35.77 15.35
N GLU A 175 23.88 -34.70 16.08
CA GLU A 175 24.21 -34.57 17.50
C GLU A 175 23.20 -33.62 18.18
N GLY A 176 22.81 -33.92 19.42
CA GLY A 176 21.92 -33.13 20.26
C GLY A 176 20.55 -33.77 20.42
N GLU A 177 19.78 -33.25 21.40
CA GLU A 177 18.39 -33.60 21.67
C GLU A 177 17.57 -32.31 21.76
N SER A 178 16.41 -32.26 21.13
CA SER A 178 15.51 -31.11 21.21
C SER A 178 14.10 -31.49 20.76
N THR A 179 13.12 -30.75 21.22
CA THR A 179 11.75 -30.86 20.73
C THR A 179 11.53 -29.88 19.60
N VAL A 180 10.90 -30.30 18.51
CA VAL A 180 10.64 -29.53 17.32
C VAL A 180 9.14 -29.23 17.22
N ASN A 181 8.79 -27.94 17.09
CA ASN A 181 7.42 -27.52 16.83
C ASN A 181 7.14 -27.58 15.32
N GLN A 182 6.31 -28.51 14.90
CA GLN A 182 5.90 -28.73 13.51
C GLN A 182 4.51 -28.13 13.20
N ALA A 183 3.93 -27.35 14.10
CA ALA A 183 2.56 -26.83 13.96
C ALA A 183 2.34 -26.03 12.67
N SER A 184 3.38 -25.36 12.16
CA SER A 184 3.32 -24.61 10.90
C SER A 184 3.18 -25.48 9.65
N ILE A 185 3.53 -26.78 9.74
CA ILE A 185 3.48 -27.73 8.63
C ILE A 185 2.34 -28.72 8.81
N THR A 186 2.22 -29.30 9.98
CA THR A 186 1.24 -30.38 10.29
C THR A 186 -0.07 -29.88 10.85
N GLY A 187 -0.09 -28.65 11.40
CA GLY A 187 -1.22 -28.08 12.14
C GLY A 187 -1.34 -28.62 13.58
N GLU A 188 -0.48 -29.56 14.00
CA GLU A 188 -0.49 -30.12 15.35
C GLU A 188 0.36 -29.29 16.31
N SER A 189 -0.23 -28.85 17.42
CA SER A 189 0.46 -27.99 18.40
C SER A 189 1.38 -28.75 19.36
N ILE A 190 1.48 -30.07 19.22
CA ILE A 190 2.31 -30.91 20.10
C ILE A 190 3.71 -30.99 19.50
N PRO A 191 4.77 -30.55 20.23
CA PRO A 191 6.15 -30.71 19.78
C PRO A 191 6.52 -32.20 19.67
N VAL A 192 7.34 -32.52 18.66
CA VAL A 192 7.84 -33.87 18.40
C VAL A 192 9.30 -33.96 18.84
N GLU A 193 9.68 -35.08 19.48
CA GLU A 193 11.06 -35.41 19.86
C GLU A 193 11.85 -36.04 18.72
#